data_7143dcd56bc7f8b4d9da3e6f4c89af87
#
_entry.id   7143dcd56bc7f8b4d9da3e6f4c89af87
#
_cell.length_a   1.000
_cell.length_b   1.000
_cell.length_c   1.000
_cell.angle_alpha   90.00
_cell.angle_beta   90.00
_cell.angle_gamma   90.00
#
_symmetry.space_group_name_H-M   'P 1'
#
loop_
_entity.id
_entity.type
_entity.pdbx_description
1 polymer ?
#
loop_
_entity_poly.entity_id
_entity_poly.type
_entity_poly.pdbx_seq_one_letter_code
_entity_poly.pdbx_strand_id
1 'polypeptide(L)'
;KLMVYLQGGGGCWFRQSCDPDMQPSYTINLANTSYPNFGIFNFEKAENPFKHHSIVYAPYCTGDVHIGASDTVYPPVTEGQEDLVIRHQGRANMQAVLEWTYANIKNPKDIFVTGSSAGAIPSPLYASIIADHYDSARVAQLGDGAGGYRRINQATRPHESWGTFNFINNEQGFEDLESADMNYESLYIAAAQHHPEILFAQYDAAEDAVQRRFLALSGQKDTKLLEALKANHQDIRAKAENFRSFVGGGVSHTVLQKPEFYTWASNDTGIRDWVAGLESFQAVADISCTDCNREEYIGAAIDPALQSLWDSWEDRKTQYVKPFKIFDNVY
;
A
#
# COMPACT_ATOMS: atom_id res chain seq x y z
N LYS A 1 -8.97 -9.12 -18.00
CA LYS A 1 -8.86 -8.31 -16.78
C LYS A 1 -7.40 -8.25 -16.33
N LEU A 2 -6.98 -7.11 -15.80
CA LEU A 2 -5.63 -6.89 -15.29
C LEU A 2 -5.71 -6.52 -13.80
N MET A 3 -4.84 -7.06 -12.98
CA MET A 3 -4.55 -6.54 -11.63
C MET A 3 -3.10 -6.05 -11.60
N VAL A 4 -2.90 -4.83 -11.13
CA VAL A 4 -1.57 -4.27 -10.82
C VAL A 4 -1.46 -4.21 -9.30
N TYR A 5 -0.50 -4.96 -8.75
CA TYR A 5 -0.31 -5.08 -7.32
C TYR A 5 1.04 -4.50 -6.89
N LEU A 6 1.00 -3.57 -5.94
CA LEU A 6 2.17 -2.94 -5.36
C LEU A 6 2.51 -3.62 -4.02
N GLN A 7 3.69 -4.23 -3.94
CA GLN A 7 4.14 -4.92 -2.73
C GLN A 7 4.37 -3.92 -1.59
N GLY A 8 3.97 -4.30 -0.39
CA GLY A 8 4.33 -3.64 0.85
C GLY A 8 5.73 -4.00 1.32
N GLY A 9 6.15 -3.41 2.43
CA GLY A 9 7.46 -3.72 3.02
C GLY A 9 8.03 -2.61 3.89
N GLY A 10 7.18 -1.75 4.47
CA GLY A 10 7.61 -0.65 5.33
C GLY A 10 8.17 0.55 4.57
N GLY A 11 8.92 1.40 5.25
CA GLY A 11 9.55 2.58 4.69
C GLY A 11 10.63 3.11 5.61
N CYS A 12 11.56 3.90 5.08
CA CYS A 12 12.62 4.51 5.89
C CYS A 12 12.90 5.94 5.45
N TRP A 13 13.25 6.84 6.39
CA TRP A 13 13.45 8.27 6.11
C TRP A 13 14.43 8.96 7.08
N PHE A 14 15.11 8.18 7.92
CA PHE A 14 16.21 8.63 8.79
C PHE A 14 17.20 7.47 8.99
N ARG A 15 18.44 7.79 9.39
CA ARG A 15 19.56 6.85 9.43
C ARG A 15 19.19 5.51 10.05
N GLN A 16 18.67 5.49 11.28
CA GLN A 16 18.42 4.25 12.01
C GLN A 16 17.34 3.38 11.35
N SER A 17 16.38 4.01 10.65
CA SER A 17 15.32 3.27 9.93
C SER A 17 15.78 2.75 8.57
N CYS A 18 16.87 3.30 8.01
CA CYS A 18 17.37 2.94 6.68
C CYS A 18 18.61 2.04 6.72
N ASP A 19 19.42 2.11 7.77
CA ASP A 19 20.71 1.42 7.86
C ASP A 19 20.52 -0.09 8.04
N PRO A 20 21.00 -0.93 7.08
CA PRO A 20 20.89 -2.39 7.18
C PRO A 20 21.58 -2.99 8.40
N ASP A 21 22.60 -2.31 8.93
CA ASP A 21 23.38 -2.75 10.09
C ASP A 21 22.74 -2.33 11.43
N MET A 22 21.62 -1.57 11.37
CA MET A 22 20.87 -1.13 12.54
C MET A 22 19.53 -1.91 12.65
N GLN A 23 18.43 -1.21 12.68
CA GLN A 23 17.09 -1.81 12.70
C GLN A 23 16.24 -1.22 11.55
N PRO A 24 16.51 -1.65 10.31
CA PRO A 24 15.80 -1.11 9.17
C PRO A 24 14.29 -1.36 9.29
N SER A 25 13.50 -0.32 8.99
CA SER A 25 12.05 -0.38 9.05
C SER A 25 11.40 -0.70 7.69
N TYR A 26 12.19 -1.22 6.75
CA TYR A 26 11.71 -1.61 5.43
C TYR A 26 12.36 -2.91 4.94
N THR A 27 11.77 -3.50 3.91
CA THR A 27 12.34 -4.68 3.22
C THR A 27 13.54 -4.25 2.40
N ILE A 28 14.73 -4.75 2.74
CA ILE A 28 15.99 -4.42 2.06
C ILE A 28 16.41 -5.46 1.01
N ASN A 29 15.64 -6.53 0.83
CA ASN A 29 16.02 -7.67 0.00
C ASN A 29 14.81 -8.26 -0.73
N LEU A 30 14.97 -8.52 -2.02
CA LEU A 30 13.99 -9.18 -2.88
C LEU A 30 14.22 -10.69 -3.08
N ALA A 31 15.06 -11.33 -2.25
CA ALA A 31 15.46 -12.73 -2.44
C ALA A 31 14.28 -13.74 -2.48
N ASN A 32 13.10 -13.35 -2.01
CA ASN A 32 11.87 -14.12 -2.10
C ASN A 32 10.77 -13.26 -2.72
N THR A 33 10.87 -12.98 -4.00
CA THR A 33 9.88 -12.19 -4.75
C THR A 33 8.61 -12.96 -5.13
N SER A 34 8.49 -14.23 -4.72
CA SER A 34 7.24 -14.96 -4.92
C SER A 34 6.14 -14.35 -4.06
N TYR A 35 5.03 -13.99 -4.68
CA TYR A 35 3.82 -13.60 -3.96
C TYR A 35 3.30 -14.80 -3.14
N PRO A 36 2.67 -14.57 -1.98
CA PRO A 36 2.10 -15.63 -1.17
C PRO A 36 0.95 -16.33 -1.91
N ASN A 37 0.78 -17.61 -1.66
CA ASN A 37 -0.38 -18.37 -2.18
C ASN A 37 -1.59 -18.25 -1.23
N PHE A 38 -1.87 -17.03 -0.75
CA PHE A 38 -2.95 -16.72 0.19
C PHE A 38 -3.78 -15.53 -0.28
N GLY A 39 -4.95 -15.38 0.31
CA GLY A 39 -5.82 -14.25 0.00
C GLY A 39 -6.12 -14.13 -1.49
N ILE A 40 -5.96 -12.95 -2.05
CA ILE A 40 -6.21 -12.67 -3.48
C ILE A 40 -5.27 -13.45 -4.43
N PHE A 41 -4.16 -14.00 -3.93
CA PHE A 41 -3.22 -14.81 -4.70
C PHE A 41 -3.50 -16.33 -4.60
N ASN A 42 -4.52 -16.74 -3.88
CA ASN A 42 -4.95 -18.13 -3.88
C ASN A 42 -5.90 -18.40 -5.05
N PHE A 43 -5.33 -18.72 -6.22
CA PHE A 43 -6.10 -18.95 -7.45
C PHE A 43 -6.83 -20.28 -7.49
N GLU A 44 -6.60 -21.16 -6.51
CA GLU A 44 -7.35 -22.42 -6.35
C GLU A 44 -8.73 -22.19 -5.71
N LYS A 45 -8.88 -21.11 -4.96
CA LYS A 45 -10.16 -20.74 -4.37
C LYS A 45 -11.16 -20.30 -5.44
N ALA A 46 -12.31 -21.00 -5.50
CA ALA A 46 -13.34 -20.71 -6.49
C ALA A 46 -13.94 -19.29 -6.31
N GLU A 47 -14.05 -18.87 -5.06
CA GLU A 47 -14.57 -17.57 -4.62
C GLU A 47 -13.57 -16.41 -4.73
N ASN A 48 -12.34 -16.64 -5.21
CA ASN A 48 -11.36 -15.57 -5.41
C ASN A 48 -11.80 -14.64 -6.56
N PRO A 49 -12.09 -13.35 -6.30
CA PRO A 49 -12.56 -12.42 -7.34
C PRO A 49 -11.49 -12.19 -8.43
N PHE A 50 -10.22 -12.41 -8.13
CA PHE A 50 -9.11 -12.20 -9.05
C PHE A 50 -8.65 -13.46 -9.78
N LYS A 51 -9.34 -14.58 -9.63
CA LYS A 51 -8.95 -15.88 -10.20
C LYS A 51 -8.64 -15.85 -11.70
N HIS A 52 -9.27 -14.96 -12.44
CA HIS A 52 -9.15 -14.86 -13.90
C HIS A 52 -8.45 -13.58 -14.37
N HIS A 53 -7.67 -12.95 -13.49
CA HIS A 53 -6.86 -11.77 -13.85
C HIS A 53 -5.46 -12.16 -14.31
N SER A 54 -4.93 -11.43 -15.29
CA SER A 54 -3.49 -11.30 -15.44
C SER A 54 -2.97 -10.39 -14.33
N ILE A 55 -1.85 -10.75 -13.72
CA ILE A 55 -1.32 -10.02 -12.58
C ILE A 55 0.06 -9.47 -12.91
N VAL A 56 0.22 -8.16 -12.72
CA VAL A 56 1.51 -7.50 -12.68
C VAL A 56 1.82 -7.20 -11.22
N TYR A 57 2.86 -7.82 -10.71
CA TYR A 57 3.31 -7.68 -9.33
C TYR A 57 4.55 -6.79 -9.30
N ALA A 58 4.46 -5.61 -8.69
CA ALA A 58 5.56 -4.69 -8.50
C ALA A 58 6.27 -4.99 -7.17
N PRO A 59 7.48 -5.56 -7.17
CA PRO A 59 8.23 -5.85 -5.96
C PRO A 59 8.77 -4.55 -5.33
N TYR A 60 9.06 -4.57 -4.02
CA TYR A 60 9.43 -3.40 -3.26
C TYR A 60 10.60 -3.64 -2.31
N CYS A 61 11.65 -2.80 -2.41
CA CYS A 61 12.83 -2.83 -1.51
C CYS A 61 13.56 -1.47 -1.42
N THR A 62 12.92 -0.36 -1.82
CA THR A 62 13.56 0.96 -1.91
C THR A 62 13.30 1.86 -0.69
N GLY A 63 12.47 1.42 0.25
CA GLY A 63 12.17 2.12 1.50
C GLY A 63 11.37 3.42 1.35
N ASP A 64 10.75 3.68 0.19
CA ASP A 64 10.18 4.95 -0.25
C ASP A 64 8.73 4.85 -0.73
N VAL A 65 8.04 3.80 -0.34
CA VAL A 65 6.65 3.49 -0.71
C VAL A 65 6.37 3.65 -2.21
N HIS A 66 7.31 3.21 -3.07
CA HIS A 66 7.27 3.29 -4.54
C HIS A 66 7.21 4.71 -5.15
N ILE A 67 7.42 5.76 -4.36
CA ILE A 67 7.35 7.16 -4.82
C ILE A 67 8.65 7.95 -4.60
N GLY A 68 9.75 7.24 -4.35
CA GLY A 68 11.05 7.87 -4.25
C GLY A 68 11.68 8.15 -5.62
N ALA A 69 12.39 9.28 -5.71
CA ALA A 69 13.10 9.73 -6.91
C ALA A 69 14.40 10.47 -6.53
N SER A 70 15.13 9.96 -5.54
CA SER A 70 16.36 10.56 -5.03
C SER A 70 17.33 9.52 -4.50
N ASP A 71 18.62 9.79 -4.63
CA ASP A 71 19.68 9.18 -3.82
C ASP A 71 19.90 10.08 -2.59
N THR A 72 19.58 9.57 -1.40
CA THR A 72 19.57 10.36 -0.18
C THR A 72 20.71 9.96 0.74
N VAL A 73 21.47 10.95 1.19
CA VAL A 73 22.57 10.78 2.14
C VAL A 73 22.04 10.94 3.56
N TYR A 74 22.22 9.90 4.37
CA TYR A 74 21.90 9.92 5.80
C TYR A 74 23.21 10.02 6.59
N PRO A 75 23.43 11.13 7.33
CA PRO A 75 24.69 11.35 8.05
C PRO A 75 24.89 10.35 9.19
N PRO A 76 26.14 10.16 9.66
CA PRO A 76 26.47 9.35 10.82
C PRO A 76 25.66 9.79 12.06
N VAL A 77 25.29 8.82 12.89
CA VAL A 77 24.64 9.06 14.21
C VAL A 77 25.56 8.70 15.38
N THR A 78 26.69 8.03 15.09
CA THR A 78 27.76 7.72 16.04
C THR A 78 29.11 8.03 15.43
N GLU A 79 30.10 8.33 16.29
CA GLU A 79 31.49 8.60 15.87
C GLU A 79 32.08 7.38 15.15
N GLY A 80 32.79 7.63 14.04
CA GLY A 80 33.43 6.61 13.22
C GLY A 80 32.54 5.95 12.17
N GLN A 81 31.25 6.31 12.09
CA GLN A 81 30.40 5.89 10.97
C GLN A 81 30.66 6.78 9.74
N GLU A 82 30.54 6.19 8.56
CA GLU A 82 30.48 6.92 7.29
C GLU A 82 29.05 7.33 6.93
N ASP A 83 28.90 8.21 5.94
CA ASP A 83 27.61 8.54 5.35
C ASP A 83 26.94 7.29 4.77
N LEU A 84 25.65 7.17 4.97
CA LEU A 84 24.82 6.11 4.36
C LEU A 84 24.07 6.69 3.16
N VAL A 85 24.32 6.16 1.98
CA VAL A 85 23.53 6.52 0.79
C VAL A 85 22.46 5.47 0.54
N ILE A 86 21.22 5.90 0.53
CA ILE A 86 20.07 5.06 0.17
C ILE A 86 19.49 5.56 -1.15
N ARG A 87 19.33 4.63 -2.09
CA ARG A 87 18.71 4.90 -3.40
C ARG A 87 17.20 4.74 -3.30
N HIS A 88 16.52 5.82 -3.03
CA HIS A 88 15.06 5.88 -3.06
C HIS A 88 14.58 6.02 -4.51
N GLN A 89 14.52 4.90 -5.23
CA GLN A 89 14.26 4.83 -6.66
C GLN A 89 12.93 4.09 -6.98
N GLY A 90 11.99 4.14 -6.05
CA GLY A 90 10.69 3.46 -6.21
C GLY A 90 9.92 3.95 -7.43
N ARG A 91 10.01 5.24 -7.79
CA ARG A 91 9.40 5.79 -9.01
C ARG A 91 10.01 5.18 -10.27
N ALA A 92 11.33 5.07 -10.36
CA ALA A 92 12.00 4.48 -11.52
C ALA A 92 11.64 2.99 -11.68
N ASN A 93 11.57 2.25 -10.57
CA ASN A 93 11.15 0.86 -10.58
C ASN A 93 9.69 0.72 -11.07
N MET A 94 8.78 1.56 -10.58
CA MET A 94 7.40 1.56 -11.04
C MET A 94 7.27 1.96 -12.51
N GLN A 95 8.06 2.92 -12.96
CA GLN A 95 8.09 3.29 -14.37
C GLN A 95 8.46 2.09 -15.25
N ALA A 96 9.51 1.34 -14.89
CA ALA A 96 9.90 0.14 -15.62
C ALA A 96 8.80 -0.94 -15.63
N VAL A 97 8.10 -1.12 -14.50
CA VAL A 97 6.94 -2.03 -14.41
C VAL A 97 5.81 -1.58 -15.33
N LEU A 98 5.50 -0.28 -15.36
CA LEU A 98 4.43 0.26 -16.20
C LEU A 98 4.80 0.21 -17.68
N GLU A 99 6.03 0.57 -18.07
CA GLU A 99 6.51 0.46 -19.45
C GLU A 99 6.41 -0.99 -19.96
N TRP A 100 6.84 -1.95 -19.14
CA TRP A 100 6.67 -3.37 -19.49
C TRP A 100 5.19 -3.75 -19.61
N THR A 101 4.35 -3.28 -18.69
CA THR A 101 2.92 -3.56 -18.71
C THR A 101 2.27 -3.01 -19.98
N TYR A 102 2.55 -1.77 -20.30
CA TYR A 102 2.04 -1.10 -21.50
C TYR A 102 2.54 -1.74 -22.81
N ALA A 103 3.77 -2.27 -22.81
CA ALA A 103 4.32 -2.99 -23.95
C ALA A 103 3.66 -4.36 -24.17
N ASN A 104 3.28 -5.07 -23.11
CA ASN A 104 2.87 -6.47 -23.17
C ASN A 104 1.37 -6.71 -23.00
N ILE A 105 0.65 -5.82 -22.30
CA ILE A 105 -0.78 -5.96 -22.05
C ILE A 105 -1.52 -4.85 -22.81
N LYS A 106 -2.13 -5.24 -23.93
CA LYS A 106 -2.84 -4.27 -24.78
C LYS A 106 -4.34 -4.29 -24.49
N ASN A 107 -4.93 -3.10 -24.34
CA ASN A 107 -6.39 -2.88 -24.24
C ASN A 107 -7.09 -3.74 -23.19
N PRO A 108 -6.62 -3.78 -21.93
CA PRO A 108 -7.36 -4.43 -20.87
C PRO A 108 -8.72 -3.72 -20.71
N LYS A 109 -9.80 -4.47 -20.53
CA LYS A 109 -11.14 -3.89 -20.34
C LYS A 109 -11.36 -3.40 -18.92
N ASP A 110 -10.88 -4.17 -17.97
CA ASP A 110 -11.01 -3.94 -16.54
C ASP A 110 -9.65 -4.01 -15.89
N ILE A 111 -9.33 -3.01 -15.09
CA ILE A 111 -8.07 -2.92 -14.36
C ILE A 111 -8.37 -2.72 -12.87
N PHE A 112 -7.74 -3.51 -12.02
CA PHE A 112 -7.77 -3.32 -10.57
C PHE A 112 -6.37 -2.97 -10.10
N VAL A 113 -6.21 -1.78 -9.53
CA VAL A 113 -4.93 -1.32 -8.99
C VAL A 113 -4.99 -1.42 -7.48
N THR A 114 -4.06 -2.14 -6.88
CA THR A 114 -4.04 -2.33 -5.43
C THR A 114 -2.62 -2.49 -4.90
N GLY A 115 -2.50 -2.37 -3.61
CA GLY A 115 -1.27 -2.64 -2.89
C GLY A 115 -1.53 -2.72 -1.40
N SER A 116 -0.64 -3.39 -0.67
CA SER A 116 -0.77 -3.54 0.77
C SER A 116 0.33 -2.76 1.49
N SER A 117 0.02 -2.18 2.67
CA SER A 117 1.01 -1.46 3.50
C SER A 117 1.68 -0.32 2.71
N ALA A 118 3.02 -0.34 2.59
CA ALA A 118 3.77 0.62 1.78
C ALA A 118 3.25 0.73 0.34
N GLY A 119 2.75 -0.36 -0.26
CA GLY A 119 2.17 -0.36 -1.60
C GLY A 119 0.75 0.23 -1.66
N ALA A 120 0.04 0.28 -0.54
CA ALA A 120 -1.30 0.90 -0.47
C ALA A 120 -1.22 2.42 -0.65
N ILE A 121 -0.18 3.06 -0.09
CA ILE A 121 0.01 4.51 -0.12
C ILE A 121 0.02 5.09 -1.54
N PRO A 122 0.83 4.58 -2.48
CA PRO A 122 0.91 5.13 -3.84
C PRO A 122 -0.15 4.56 -4.78
N SER A 123 -0.95 3.58 -4.35
CA SER A 123 -1.90 2.92 -5.24
C SER A 123 -2.91 3.86 -5.92
N PRO A 124 -3.42 4.96 -5.31
CA PRO A 124 -4.27 5.91 -6.01
C PRO A 124 -3.51 6.70 -7.10
N LEU A 125 -2.26 7.10 -6.85
CA LEU A 125 -1.42 7.75 -7.85
C LEU A 125 -1.22 6.84 -9.08
N TYR A 126 -0.84 5.57 -8.85
CA TYR A 126 -0.63 4.64 -9.96
C TYR A 126 -1.93 4.19 -10.63
N ALA A 127 -3.05 4.22 -9.94
CA ALA A 127 -4.36 4.01 -10.57
C ALA A 127 -4.68 5.14 -11.55
N SER A 128 -4.39 6.38 -11.17
CA SER A 128 -4.52 7.56 -12.02
C SER A 128 -3.63 7.47 -13.27
N ILE A 129 -2.33 7.26 -13.09
CA ILE A 129 -1.35 7.11 -14.19
C ILE A 129 -1.74 5.98 -15.16
N ILE A 130 -2.23 4.86 -14.64
CA ILE A 130 -2.67 3.71 -15.44
C ILE A 130 -3.94 4.05 -16.21
N ALA A 131 -4.86 4.78 -15.62
CA ALA A 131 -6.10 5.21 -16.27
C ALA A 131 -5.82 6.21 -17.40
N ASP A 132 -4.92 7.16 -17.21
CA ASP A 132 -4.47 8.07 -18.25
C ASP A 132 -3.89 7.35 -19.48
N HIS A 133 -3.23 6.20 -19.27
CA HIS A 133 -2.70 5.40 -20.37
C HIS A 133 -3.75 4.52 -21.04
N TYR A 134 -4.67 3.92 -20.27
CA TYR A 134 -5.71 3.01 -20.75
C TYR A 134 -7.08 3.68 -20.73
N ASP A 135 -7.24 4.75 -21.48
CA ASP A 135 -8.41 5.65 -21.51
C ASP A 135 -9.78 4.98 -21.72
N SER A 136 -9.79 3.78 -22.30
CA SER A 136 -11.00 2.99 -22.53
C SER A 136 -11.24 1.88 -21.50
N ALA A 137 -10.32 1.68 -20.55
CA ALA A 137 -10.47 0.69 -19.51
C ALA A 137 -11.29 1.22 -18.33
N ARG A 138 -12.08 0.35 -17.70
CA ARG A 138 -12.62 0.66 -16.37
C ARG A 138 -11.55 0.39 -15.32
N VAL A 139 -11.33 1.32 -14.44
CA VAL A 139 -10.33 1.20 -13.37
C VAL A 139 -11.01 1.27 -12.01
N ALA A 140 -10.61 0.39 -11.08
CA ALA A 140 -10.94 0.49 -9.67
C ALA A 140 -9.64 0.37 -8.85
N GLN A 141 -9.61 1.01 -7.68
CA GLN A 141 -8.44 1.03 -6.83
C GLN A 141 -8.79 0.61 -5.40
N LEU A 142 -7.87 -0.09 -4.72
CA LEU A 142 -7.97 -0.41 -3.30
C LEU A 142 -6.59 -0.32 -2.64
N GLY A 143 -6.46 0.53 -1.61
CA GLY A 143 -5.32 0.53 -0.70
C GLY A 143 -5.61 -0.31 0.54
N ASP A 144 -4.69 -1.23 0.88
CA ASP A 144 -4.85 -2.19 1.97
C ASP A 144 -3.87 -1.89 3.11
N GLY A 145 -4.38 -1.32 4.20
CA GLY A 145 -3.66 -1.15 5.46
C GLY A 145 -2.68 0.04 5.53
N ALA A 146 -3.08 1.21 5.02
CA ALA A 146 -2.26 2.43 5.13
C ALA A 146 -3.07 3.74 5.23
N GLY A 147 -4.37 3.66 5.54
CA GLY A 147 -5.25 4.83 5.57
C GLY A 147 -5.09 5.74 6.80
N GLY A 148 -4.37 5.31 7.83
CA GLY A 148 -4.28 6.04 9.10
C GLY A 148 -3.11 7.00 9.24
N TYR A 149 -2.26 7.12 8.25
CA TYR A 149 -1.10 8.02 8.30
C TYR A 149 -1.53 9.46 8.06
N ARG A 150 -1.84 10.14 9.16
CA ARG A 150 -2.16 11.55 9.19
C ARG A 150 -1.04 12.35 9.81
N ARG A 151 -0.62 13.43 9.15
CA ARG A 151 0.38 14.33 9.70
C ARG A 151 -0.25 15.25 10.75
N ILE A 152 0.18 15.11 12.02
CA ILE A 152 -0.28 15.93 13.13
C ILE A 152 0.71 17.08 13.44
N ASN A 153 1.99 16.88 13.12
CA ASN A 153 3.03 17.89 13.28
C ASN A 153 3.99 17.88 12.08
N GLN A 154 4.78 18.95 11.94
CA GLN A 154 5.68 19.14 10.79
C GLN A 154 7.05 18.44 10.94
N ALA A 155 7.26 17.63 11.99
CA ALA A 155 8.59 17.18 12.37
C ALA A 155 9.20 16.13 11.42
N THR A 156 8.38 15.34 10.69
CA THR A 156 8.90 14.32 9.76
C THR A 156 8.10 14.33 8.47
N ARG A 157 8.81 14.46 7.36
CA ARG A 157 8.27 14.42 6.00
C ARG A 157 9.01 13.36 5.19
N PRO A 158 8.62 12.09 5.29
CA PRO A 158 9.30 11.01 4.58
C PRO A 158 9.45 11.28 3.08
N HIS A 159 8.42 11.83 2.44
CA HIS A 159 8.41 12.18 1.02
C HIS A 159 9.48 13.21 0.61
N GLU A 160 9.95 14.08 1.52
CA GLU A 160 11.09 14.98 1.27
C GLU A 160 12.39 14.20 1.19
N SER A 161 12.62 13.26 2.14
CA SER A 161 13.79 12.37 2.11
C SER A 161 13.81 11.46 0.87
N TRP A 162 12.65 11.10 0.36
CA TRP A 162 12.54 10.26 -0.83
C TRP A 162 12.63 11.03 -2.15
N GLY A 163 12.60 12.37 -2.12
CA GLY A 163 12.58 13.18 -3.33
C GLY A 163 11.31 13.02 -4.17
N THR A 164 10.17 12.76 -3.54
CA THR A 164 8.88 12.54 -4.22
C THR A 164 8.49 13.72 -5.11
N PHE A 165 8.78 14.94 -4.68
CA PHE A 165 8.49 16.16 -5.44
C PHE A 165 9.43 16.41 -6.63
N ASN A 166 10.43 15.55 -6.85
CA ASN A 166 11.21 15.60 -8.10
C ASN A 166 10.39 15.13 -9.32
N PHE A 167 9.24 14.47 -9.09
CA PHE A 167 8.41 13.99 -10.20
C PHE A 167 6.91 14.23 -10.04
N ILE A 168 6.36 14.18 -8.82
CA ILE A 168 4.91 14.03 -8.60
C ILE A 168 4.09 15.15 -9.22
N ASN A 169 4.60 16.39 -9.19
CA ASN A 169 3.94 17.55 -9.83
C ASN A 169 3.99 17.54 -11.36
N ASN A 170 4.66 16.58 -11.98
CA ASN A 170 4.63 16.36 -13.42
C ASN A 170 3.57 15.33 -13.84
N GLU A 171 2.94 14.64 -12.88
CA GLU A 171 1.86 13.71 -13.16
C GLU A 171 0.52 14.44 -13.22
N GLN A 172 -0.32 14.08 -14.19
CA GLN A 172 -1.61 14.74 -14.41
C GLN A 172 -2.53 14.61 -13.21
N GLY A 173 -3.12 15.70 -12.78
CA GLY A 173 -3.99 15.78 -11.61
C GLY A 173 -3.24 15.92 -10.27
N PHE A 174 -1.89 15.97 -10.28
CA PHE A 174 -1.06 16.12 -9.08
C PHE A 174 -0.20 17.39 -9.09
N GLU A 175 -0.39 18.27 -10.06
CA GLU A 175 0.41 19.48 -10.30
C GLU A 175 0.37 20.44 -9.12
N ASP A 176 -0.79 20.53 -8.45
CA ASP A 176 -1.05 21.48 -7.37
C ASP A 176 -0.68 20.95 -5.98
N LEU A 177 -0.06 19.77 -5.88
CA LEU A 177 0.39 19.24 -4.61
C LEU A 177 1.59 20.04 -4.08
N GLU A 178 1.47 20.51 -2.83
CA GLU A 178 2.53 21.21 -2.13
C GLU A 178 3.22 20.28 -1.12
N SER A 179 4.56 20.20 -1.13
CA SER A 179 5.31 19.36 -0.19
C SER A 179 4.99 19.68 1.26
N ALA A 180 4.76 20.96 1.57
CA ALA A 180 4.42 21.41 2.92
C ALA A 180 3.11 20.81 3.44
N ASP A 181 2.13 20.57 2.57
CA ASP A 181 0.77 20.19 2.91
C ASP A 181 0.44 18.73 2.55
N MET A 182 1.37 18.05 1.88
CA MET A 182 1.15 16.67 1.47
C MET A 182 0.98 15.73 2.65
N ASN A 183 -0.13 15.05 2.66
CA ASN A 183 -0.41 13.84 3.42
C ASN A 183 -0.78 12.72 2.45
N TYR A 184 -0.92 11.48 2.92
CA TYR A 184 -1.23 10.38 2.00
C TYR A 184 -2.68 10.43 1.50
N GLU A 185 -3.63 11.00 2.26
CA GLU A 185 -4.97 11.29 1.76
C GLU A 185 -4.98 12.30 0.60
N SER A 186 -3.95 13.16 0.49
CA SER A 186 -3.82 14.09 -0.65
C SER A 186 -3.68 13.36 -1.98
N LEU A 187 -3.04 12.17 -1.98
CA LEU A 187 -2.94 11.33 -3.19
C LEU A 187 -4.31 10.79 -3.63
N TYR A 188 -5.15 10.40 -2.66
CA TYR A 188 -6.53 9.98 -2.95
C TYR A 188 -7.37 11.13 -3.47
N ILE A 189 -7.26 12.30 -2.85
CA ILE A 189 -8.01 13.48 -3.25
C ILE A 189 -7.64 13.89 -4.68
N ALA A 190 -6.35 14.01 -4.98
CA ALA A 190 -5.86 14.40 -6.30
C ALA A 190 -6.31 13.38 -7.36
N ALA A 191 -6.05 12.09 -7.14
CA ALA A 191 -6.45 11.02 -8.07
C ALA A 191 -7.97 10.97 -8.29
N ALA A 192 -8.77 11.07 -7.21
CA ALA A 192 -10.22 10.96 -7.29
C ALA A 192 -10.87 12.18 -7.97
N GLN A 193 -10.27 13.35 -7.86
CA GLN A 193 -10.72 14.56 -8.57
C GLN A 193 -10.33 14.53 -10.04
N HIS A 194 -9.15 14.00 -10.37
CA HIS A 194 -8.69 13.83 -11.74
C HIS A 194 -9.52 12.77 -12.49
N HIS A 195 -9.86 11.67 -11.80
CA HIS A 195 -10.62 10.54 -12.34
C HIS A 195 -11.92 10.29 -11.55
N PRO A 196 -12.97 11.09 -11.76
CA PRO A 196 -14.26 10.90 -11.06
C PRO A 196 -14.99 9.59 -11.43
N GLU A 197 -14.61 8.94 -12.53
CA GLU A 197 -15.14 7.65 -12.98
C GLU A 197 -14.51 6.44 -12.27
N ILE A 198 -13.34 6.60 -11.63
CA ILE A 198 -12.66 5.54 -10.88
C ILE A 198 -13.27 5.44 -9.49
N LEU A 199 -13.54 4.23 -9.03
CA LEU A 199 -13.88 4.00 -7.63
C LEU A 199 -12.60 3.76 -6.83
N PHE A 200 -12.27 4.71 -5.98
CA PHE A 200 -11.15 4.62 -5.03
C PHE A 200 -11.62 4.05 -3.70
N ALA A 201 -10.77 3.23 -3.07
CA ALA A 201 -11.14 2.58 -1.83
C ALA A 201 -9.95 2.35 -0.88
N GLN A 202 -10.26 2.24 0.43
CA GLN A 202 -9.30 1.84 1.45
C GLN A 202 -9.88 0.74 2.34
N TYR A 203 -9.04 -0.23 2.71
CA TYR A 203 -9.26 -1.15 3.81
C TYR A 203 -8.25 -0.88 4.92
N ASP A 204 -8.72 -0.82 6.16
CA ASP A 204 -7.87 -0.68 7.35
C ASP A 204 -8.46 -1.44 8.53
N ALA A 205 -7.61 -1.99 9.39
CA ALA A 205 -8.04 -2.42 10.71
C ALA A 205 -7.95 -1.25 11.70
N ALA A 206 -8.95 -1.12 12.56
CA ALA A 206 -9.12 0.03 13.46
C ALA A 206 -7.94 0.29 14.40
N GLU A 207 -7.25 -0.78 14.82
CA GLU A 207 -6.12 -0.77 15.76
C GLU A 207 -4.85 -1.38 15.14
N ASP A 208 -4.70 -1.34 13.82
CA ASP A 208 -3.56 -1.89 13.07
C ASP A 208 -2.22 -1.61 13.76
N ALA A 209 -1.59 -2.68 14.26
CA ALA A 209 -0.38 -2.58 15.07
C ALA A 209 0.82 -2.04 14.29
N VAL A 210 0.88 -2.29 12.99
CA VAL A 210 1.98 -1.83 12.13
C VAL A 210 1.82 -0.35 11.80
N GLN A 211 0.63 0.12 11.46
CA GLN A 211 0.39 1.55 11.26
C GLN A 211 0.68 2.34 12.54
N ARG A 212 0.25 1.85 13.70
CA ARG A 212 0.56 2.47 15.01
C ARG A 212 2.07 2.53 15.27
N ARG A 213 2.82 1.46 14.92
CA ARG A 213 4.28 1.46 15.01
C ARG A 213 4.91 2.54 14.12
N PHE A 214 4.48 2.68 12.88
CA PHE A 214 5.01 3.70 11.97
C PHE A 214 4.63 5.12 12.38
N LEU A 215 3.42 5.33 12.91
CA LEU A 215 3.04 6.60 13.55
C LEU A 215 3.98 6.93 14.72
N ALA A 216 4.29 5.96 15.57
CA ALA A 216 5.25 6.15 16.67
C ALA A 216 6.67 6.46 16.16
N LEU A 217 7.15 5.80 15.09
CA LEU A 217 8.43 6.10 14.44
C LEU A 217 8.48 7.52 13.87
N SER A 218 7.34 8.05 13.41
CA SER A 218 7.22 9.45 12.96
C SER A 218 6.98 10.45 14.11
N GLY A 219 7.15 10.05 15.37
CA GLY A 219 6.98 10.91 16.53
C GLY A 219 5.54 11.07 17.02
N GLN A 220 4.60 10.31 16.50
CA GLN A 220 3.17 10.42 16.79
C GLN A 220 2.68 9.25 17.66
N LYS A 221 3.33 9.04 18.82
CA LYS A 221 3.11 7.87 19.70
C LYS A 221 1.70 7.79 20.30
N ASP A 222 1.05 8.92 20.50
CA ASP A 222 -0.25 9.03 21.17
C ASP A 222 -1.42 9.10 20.17
N THR A 223 -1.14 8.90 18.88
CA THR A 223 -2.19 8.94 17.85
C THR A 223 -3.11 7.73 17.99
N LYS A 224 -4.39 8.03 18.15
CA LYS A 224 -5.46 7.03 18.08
C LYS A 224 -5.74 6.74 16.61
N LEU A 225 -5.34 5.56 16.15
CA LEU A 225 -5.39 5.19 14.74
C LEU A 225 -6.80 5.31 14.15
N LEU A 226 -7.81 4.78 14.84
CA LEU A 226 -9.21 4.85 14.37
C LEU A 226 -9.69 6.30 14.17
N GLU A 227 -9.28 7.23 15.05
CA GLU A 227 -9.62 8.65 14.90
C GLU A 227 -8.92 9.26 13.68
N ALA A 228 -7.65 8.91 13.46
CA ALA A 228 -6.89 9.33 12.28
C ALA A 228 -7.50 8.79 10.98
N LEU A 229 -7.86 7.51 10.93
CA LEU A 229 -8.57 6.89 9.81
C LEU A 229 -9.87 7.63 9.48
N LYS A 230 -10.72 7.86 10.49
CA LYS A 230 -11.99 8.59 10.31
C LYS A 230 -11.78 10.00 9.77
N ALA A 231 -10.77 10.71 10.29
CA ALA A 231 -10.46 12.06 9.83
C ALA A 231 -9.97 12.07 8.37
N ASN A 232 -9.05 11.16 7.99
CA ASN A 232 -8.58 11.05 6.61
C ASN A 232 -9.72 10.69 5.64
N HIS A 233 -10.56 9.72 5.99
CA HIS A 233 -11.73 9.36 5.18
C HIS A 233 -12.72 10.52 5.03
N GLN A 234 -12.90 11.33 6.09
CA GLN A 234 -13.74 12.52 6.03
C GLN A 234 -13.16 13.57 5.09
N ASP A 235 -11.85 13.82 5.16
CA ASP A 235 -11.17 14.79 4.30
C ASP A 235 -11.24 14.38 2.83
N ILE A 236 -11.07 13.08 2.53
CA ILE A 236 -11.21 12.57 1.16
C ILE A 236 -12.67 12.76 0.67
N ARG A 237 -13.66 12.31 1.44
CA ARG A 237 -15.09 12.40 1.06
C ARG A 237 -15.59 13.83 0.92
N ALA A 238 -15.00 14.77 1.64
CA ALA A 238 -15.35 16.19 1.51
C ALA A 238 -14.97 16.77 0.13
N LYS A 239 -14.09 16.09 -0.62
CA LYS A 239 -13.52 16.56 -1.88
C LYS A 239 -13.75 15.59 -3.07
N ALA A 240 -14.15 14.35 -2.79
CA ALA A 240 -14.32 13.31 -3.79
C ALA A 240 -15.48 12.36 -3.42
N GLU A 241 -16.48 12.23 -4.30
CA GLU A 241 -17.65 11.38 -4.08
C GLU A 241 -17.39 9.89 -4.42
N ASN A 242 -16.35 9.63 -5.19
CA ASN A 242 -15.94 8.32 -5.71
C ASN A 242 -14.97 7.57 -4.78
N PHE A 243 -15.06 7.80 -3.46
CA PHE A 243 -14.25 7.13 -2.45
C PHE A 243 -15.12 6.28 -1.52
N ARG A 244 -14.62 5.08 -1.17
CA ARG A 244 -15.24 4.17 -0.19
C ARG A 244 -14.21 3.63 0.78
N SER A 245 -14.65 3.27 1.99
CA SER A 245 -13.77 2.70 3.00
C SER A 245 -14.38 1.49 3.69
N PHE A 246 -13.52 0.53 4.04
CA PHE A 246 -13.85 -0.58 4.90
C PHE A 246 -12.93 -0.52 6.13
N VAL A 247 -13.48 -0.25 7.31
CA VAL A 247 -12.75 -0.29 8.58
C VAL A 247 -13.18 -1.54 9.34
N GLY A 248 -12.29 -2.53 9.38
CA GLY A 248 -12.44 -3.72 10.20
C GLY A 248 -12.02 -3.48 11.64
N GLY A 249 -12.49 -4.31 12.59
CA GLY A 249 -12.00 -4.31 13.96
C GLY A 249 -10.65 -5.01 14.08
N GLY A 250 -10.00 -4.83 15.25
CA GLY A 250 -8.77 -5.54 15.62
C GLY A 250 -7.47 -4.86 15.19
N VAL A 251 -6.38 -5.61 15.35
CA VAL A 251 -5.00 -5.11 15.28
C VAL A 251 -4.24 -5.55 14.03
N SER A 252 -4.85 -6.39 13.20
CA SER A 252 -4.18 -7.01 12.06
C SER A 252 -3.77 -6.01 11.00
N HIS A 253 -2.57 -6.20 10.46
CA HIS A 253 -2.05 -5.38 9.38
C HIS A 253 -2.30 -6.06 8.04
N THR A 254 -3.02 -5.36 7.15
CA THR A 254 -3.44 -5.80 5.81
C THR A 254 -4.40 -7.00 5.82
N VAL A 255 -5.05 -7.27 4.70
CA VAL A 255 -5.99 -8.39 4.54
C VAL A 255 -5.82 -9.12 3.21
N LEU A 256 -5.44 -8.41 2.14
CA LEU A 256 -5.51 -8.95 0.78
C LEU A 256 -4.63 -10.19 0.57
N GLN A 257 -3.50 -10.27 1.26
CA GLN A 257 -2.56 -11.38 1.15
C GLN A 257 -2.70 -12.43 2.26
N LYS A 258 -3.81 -12.43 3.00
CA LYS A 258 -4.00 -13.33 4.14
C LYS A 258 -5.08 -14.37 3.90
N PRO A 259 -5.02 -15.53 4.56
CA PRO A 259 -6.10 -16.53 4.53
C PRO A 259 -7.44 -15.94 4.98
N GLU A 260 -7.39 -15.02 5.94
CA GLU A 260 -8.54 -14.33 6.54
C GLU A 260 -9.32 -13.47 5.54
N PHE A 261 -8.75 -13.14 4.39
CA PHE A 261 -9.45 -12.44 3.31
C PHE A 261 -10.82 -13.07 2.99
N TYR A 262 -10.94 -14.37 3.17
CA TYR A 262 -12.18 -15.11 2.89
C TYR A 262 -13.18 -15.17 4.05
N THR A 263 -12.76 -14.81 5.25
CA THR A 263 -13.57 -14.95 6.46
C THR A 263 -13.72 -13.67 7.27
N TRP A 264 -12.81 -12.71 7.15
CA TRP A 264 -12.95 -11.45 7.86
C TRP A 264 -14.18 -10.68 7.39
N ALA A 265 -14.82 -10.06 8.37
CA ALA A 265 -16.01 -9.26 8.18
C ALA A 265 -15.99 -8.02 9.08
N SER A 266 -16.86 -7.10 8.81
CA SER A 266 -17.22 -6.03 9.72
C SER A 266 -18.68 -5.69 9.47
N ASN A 267 -19.46 -5.56 10.54
CA ASN A 267 -20.88 -5.25 10.47
C ASN A 267 -21.64 -6.13 9.45
N ASP A 268 -21.47 -7.45 9.58
CA ASP A 268 -22.06 -8.50 8.72
C ASP A 268 -21.60 -8.46 7.24
N THR A 269 -20.64 -7.62 6.89
CA THR A 269 -20.13 -7.54 5.52
C THR A 269 -18.76 -8.22 5.44
N GLY A 270 -18.63 -9.27 4.64
CA GLY A 270 -17.35 -9.93 4.38
C GLY A 270 -16.44 -9.08 3.50
N ILE A 271 -15.15 -8.98 3.88
CA ILE A 271 -14.19 -8.19 3.08
C ILE A 271 -14.03 -8.74 1.67
N ARG A 272 -14.03 -10.07 1.49
CA ARG A 272 -13.98 -10.70 0.16
C ARG A 272 -15.11 -10.22 -0.74
N ASP A 273 -16.35 -10.19 -0.22
CA ASP A 273 -17.54 -9.81 -1.01
C ASP A 273 -17.52 -8.30 -1.30
N TRP A 274 -17.05 -7.50 -0.37
CA TRP A 274 -16.89 -6.08 -0.58
C TRP A 274 -15.82 -5.79 -1.67
N VAL A 275 -14.70 -6.49 -1.64
CA VAL A 275 -13.64 -6.38 -2.68
C VAL A 275 -14.13 -6.93 -4.03
N ALA A 276 -14.91 -8.00 -4.04
CA ALA A 276 -15.54 -8.50 -5.26
C ALA A 276 -16.51 -7.50 -5.88
N GLY A 277 -17.20 -6.71 -5.05
CA GLY A 277 -18.02 -5.59 -5.51
C GLY A 277 -17.17 -4.52 -6.21
N LEU A 278 -16.07 -4.10 -5.62
CA LEU A 278 -15.10 -3.16 -6.24
C LEU A 278 -14.55 -3.70 -7.57
N GLU A 279 -14.10 -4.97 -7.57
CA GLU A 279 -13.54 -5.63 -8.76
C GLU A 279 -14.53 -5.72 -9.92
N SER A 280 -15.81 -5.92 -9.60
CA SER A 280 -16.89 -5.98 -10.59
C SER A 280 -17.51 -4.63 -10.92
N PHE A 281 -16.98 -3.53 -10.38
CA PHE A 281 -17.46 -2.16 -10.57
C PHE A 281 -18.89 -1.95 -10.08
N GLN A 282 -19.27 -2.68 -9.04
CA GLN A 282 -20.56 -2.50 -8.37
C GLN A 282 -20.44 -1.42 -7.28
N ALA A 283 -21.55 -0.77 -6.99
CA ALA A 283 -21.60 0.14 -5.87
C ALA A 283 -21.41 -0.62 -4.55
N VAL A 284 -20.42 -0.25 -3.77
CA VAL A 284 -20.19 -0.76 -2.42
C VAL A 284 -20.46 0.34 -1.40
N ALA A 285 -20.89 -0.05 -0.20
CA ALA A 285 -21.10 0.88 0.90
C ALA A 285 -19.79 1.12 1.69
N ASP A 286 -19.74 2.22 2.42
CA ASP A 286 -18.76 2.38 3.49
C ASP A 286 -19.09 1.42 4.64
N ILE A 287 -18.07 0.70 5.11
CA ILE A 287 -18.20 -0.25 6.22
C ILE A 287 -17.34 0.24 7.39
N SER A 288 -17.84 0.11 8.59
CA SER A 288 -17.12 0.41 9.82
C SER A 288 -17.45 -0.63 10.88
N CYS A 289 -16.44 -1.03 11.64
CA CYS A 289 -16.59 -1.94 12.78
C CYS A 289 -17.58 -1.40 13.82
N THR A 290 -18.34 -2.29 14.42
CA THR A 290 -19.20 -2.01 15.58
C THR A 290 -18.39 -2.15 16.87
N ASP A 291 -17.70 -3.29 17.07
CA ASP A 291 -16.67 -3.45 18.09
C ASP A 291 -15.29 -3.36 17.41
N CYS A 292 -14.70 -2.18 17.43
CA CYS A 292 -13.44 -1.94 16.74
C CYS A 292 -12.20 -2.51 17.46
N ASN A 293 -12.35 -3.05 18.67
CA ASN A 293 -11.22 -3.60 19.43
C ASN A 293 -10.89 -5.05 19.05
N ARG A 294 -11.76 -5.72 18.31
CA ARG A 294 -11.56 -7.12 17.92
C ARG A 294 -12.00 -7.39 16.50
N GLU A 295 -11.41 -8.42 15.93
CA GLU A 295 -11.73 -8.93 14.61
C GLU A 295 -13.09 -9.65 14.61
N GLU A 296 -13.83 -9.47 13.53
CA GLU A 296 -15.07 -10.17 13.25
C GLU A 296 -14.87 -11.11 12.06
N TYR A 297 -15.58 -12.23 12.06
CA TYR A 297 -15.48 -13.24 11.01
C TYR A 297 -16.85 -13.72 10.57
N ILE A 298 -16.98 -14.07 9.30
CA ILE A 298 -18.13 -14.81 8.75
C ILE A 298 -17.67 -16.17 8.22
N GLY A 299 -18.49 -17.19 8.41
CA GLY A 299 -18.19 -18.56 8.00
C GLY A 299 -17.35 -19.36 9.02
N ALA A 300 -16.77 -20.46 8.55
CA ALA A 300 -15.94 -21.32 9.39
C ALA A 300 -14.65 -20.61 9.78
N ALA A 301 -14.19 -20.88 11.00
CA ALA A 301 -12.88 -20.44 11.44
C ALA A 301 -11.78 -20.88 10.45
N ILE A 302 -10.72 -20.08 10.33
CA ILE A 302 -9.59 -20.39 9.47
C ILE A 302 -9.01 -21.75 9.87
N ASP A 303 -8.68 -22.55 8.87
CA ASP A 303 -7.95 -23.79 9.10
C ASP A 303 -6.63 -23.46 9.84
N PRO A 304 -6.40 -24.03 11.04
CA PRO A 304 -5.17 -23.77 11.79
C PRO A 304 -3.89 -24.08 11.02
N ALA A 305 -3.95 -25.00 10.03
CA ALA A 305 -2.82 -25.30 9.17
C ALA A 305 -2.52 -24.13 8.21
N LEU A 306 -3.53 -23.45 7.66
CA LEU A 306 -3.36 -22.26 6.83
C LEU A 306 -2.83 -21.09 7.67
N GLN A 307 -3.31 -20.90 8.88
CA GLN A 307 -2.78 -19.90 9.80
C GLN A 307 -1.31 -20.15 10.09
N SER A 308 -0.94 -21.38 10.43
CA SER A 308 0.46 -21.76 10.69
C SER A 308 1.36 -21.55 9.47
N LEU A 309 0.87 -21.81 8.27
CA LEU A 309 1.61 -21.51 7.02
C LEU A 309 1.79 -20.02 6.81
N TRP A 310 0.77 -19.22 7.09
CA TRP A 310 0.85 -17.76 7.04
C TRP A 310 1.87 -17.21 8.04
N ASP A 311 1.77 -17.62 9.32
CA ASP A 311 2.67 -17.19 10.37
C ASP A 311 4.13 -17.53 10.03
N SER A 312 4.37 -18.74 9.47
CA SER A 312 5.69 -19.17 9.03
C SER A 312 6.22 -18.37 7.82
N TRP A 313 5.34 -17.85 6.99
CA TRP A 313 5.71 -16.99 5.87
C TRP A 313 6.05 -15.57 6.34
N GLU A 314 5.26 -15.00 7.25
CA GLU A 314 5.54 -13.69 7.88
C GLU A 314 6.86 -13.73 8.68
N ASP A 315 7.11 -14.77 9.46
CA ASP A 315 8.37 -14.97 10.17
C ASP A 315 9.57 -15.04 9.22
N ARG A 316 9.44 -15.71 8.08
CA ARG A 316 10.51 -15.77 7.07
C ARG A 316 10.74 -14.43 6.38
N LYS A 317 9.70 -13.64 6.17
CA LYS A 317 9.79 -12.31 5.60
C LYS A 317 10.65 -11.36 6.46
N THR A 318 10.64 -11.57 7.79
CA THR A 318 11.42 -10.78 8.75
C THR A 318 12.82 -11.32 9.00
N GLN A 319 13.10 -12.61 8.72
CA GLN A 319 14.37 -13.27 9.02
C GLN A 319 15.44 -13.13 7.92
N TYR A 320 15.09 -12.75 6.69
CA TYR A 320 16.02 -12.68 5.57
C TYR A 320 16.56 -11.28 5.32
N VAL A 321 17.22 -10.72 6.33
CA VAL A 321 18.01 -9.50 6.19
C VAL A 321 19.47 -9.89 5.97
N LYS A 322 19.82 -10.36 4.76
CA LYS A 322 21.22 -10.35 4.31
C LYS A 322 21.35 -9.37 3.16
N PRO A 323 22.36 -8.46 3.20
CA PRO A 323 22.57 -7.51 2.12
C PRO A 323 22.78 -8.27 0.82
N PHE A 324 21.92 -8.05 -0.15
CA PHE A 324 22.11 -8.54 -1.50
C PHE A 324 22.85 -7.46 -2.30
N LYS A 325 24.01 -7.77 -2.83
CA LYS A 325 24.62 -6.93 -3.87
C LYS A 325 23.70 -6.96 -5.08
N ILE A 326 22.95 -5.89 -5.29
CA ILE A 326 22.33 -5.64 -6.58
C ILE A 326 23.49 -5.46 -7.56
N PHE A 327 23.50 -6.24 -8.63
CA PHE A 327 24.50 -6.13 -9.70
C PHE A 327 24.56 -4.67 -10.19
N ASP A 328 25.77 -4.21 -10.51
CA ASP A 328 26.07 -2.85 -10.99
C ASP A 328 25.39 -2.45 -12.31
N ASN A 329 24.40 -3.20 -12.78
CA ASN A 329 23.69 -2.97 -14.03
C ASN A 329 22.21 -3.36 -13.90
N VAL A 330 21.44 -2.56 -13.20
CA VAL A 330 19.99 -2.50 -13.40
C VAL A 330 19.66 -1.03 -13.70
N TYR A 331 19.30 -0.82 -14.95
CA TYR A 331 18.83 0.43 -15.51
C TYR A 331 17.48 0.82 -14.90
#